data_31676fcf06616efd953d4d59a7d93d13
#
_entry.id   31676fcf06616efd953d4d59a7d93d13
#
_cell.length_a   1.000
_cell.length_b   1.000
_cell.length_c   1.000
_cell.angle_alpha   90.00
_cell.angle_beta   90.00
_cell.angle_gamma   90.00
#
_symmetry.space_group_name_H-M   'P 1'
#
loop_
_entity.id
_entity.type
_entity.pdbx_description
1 polymer ?
#
loop_
_entity_poly.entity_id
_entity_poly.type
_entity_poly.pdbx_seq_one_letter_code
_entity_poly.pdbx_strand_id
1 'polypeptide(L)'
;MERRVEVGELLPGEGALSVAADIYLPLRMRSPPTALFCLPGGALTRGYYDLQPDPAPEPARSAADFSFARSLAARGFIVVTLDPLGVGGSSRPRDGFELTPDVLTKANAAAVDSICSDLRAGGVAGGGPPLEELRTIGVGHSMGAMLTAMHQARECRHAGLMLFGYSTRGLAPALSPEEAAFSDDPAGTRQNVVRLARARSREPYPEINSSQGRGLFAGKGADRRGVEALQSARAELLITAGLFSMIPGSSAPECVRLDIPIFLAVGDQDIAGPPHEIPASFPAAPDVTLLVLPATGHCHFLFASRRHLFARASDWLETVVT
;
A
#
# COMPACT_ATOMS: atom_id res chain seq x y z
N MET A 1 -6.95 9.52 -13.97
CA MET A 1 -7.74 8.71 -14.95
C MET A 1 -8.07 7.39 -14.29
N GLU A 2 -9.36 7.08 -14.17
CA GLU A 2 -9.81 5.81 -13.59
C GLU A 2 -9.75 4.68 -14.62
N ARG A 3 -9.36 3.49 -14.16
CA ARG A 3 -9.28 2.25 -14.94
C ARG A 3 -9.85 1.09 -14.15
N ARG A 4 -10.39 0.12 -14.86
CA ARG A 4 -10.73 -1.20 -14.33
C ARG A 4 -9.93 -2.23 -15.09
N VAL A 5 -9.05 -2.95 -14.38
CA VAL A 5 -8.07 -3.86 -14.95
C VAL A 5 -8.50 -5.29 -14.66
N GLU A 6 -8.78 -6.08 -15.68
CA GLU A 6 -9.08 -7.49 -15.51
C GLU A 6 -7.82 -8.25 -15.06
N VAL A 7 -7.98 -9.09 -14.03
CA VAL A 7 -6.89 -9.87 -13.42
C VAL A 7 -7.10 -11.38 -13.54
N GLY A 8 -8.11 -11.79 -14.32
CA GLY A 8 -8.43 -13.19 -14.60
C GLY A 8 -9.19 -13.91 -13.50
N GLU A 9 -9.26 -15.23 -13.64
CA GLU A 9 -9.93 -16.13 -12.68
C GLU A 9 -8.95 -16.53 -11.59
N LEU A 10 -9.07 -15.94 -10.41
CA LEU A 10 -8.17 -16.15 -9.28
C LEU A 10 -8.79 -17.01 -8.17
N LEU A 11 -10.11 -17.12 -8.17
CA LEU A 11 -10.89 -17.87 -7.18
C LEU A 11 -11.87 -18.80 -7.90
N PRO A 12 -12.02 -20.05 -7.46
CA PRO A 12 -12.94 -21.01 -8.07
C PRO A 12 -14.39 -20.49 -8.09
N GLY A 13 -15.01 -20.50 -9.28
CA GLY A 13 -16.42 -20.15 -9.45
C GLY A 13 -16.76 -18.65 -9.40
N GLU A 14 -15.77 -17.76 -9.33
CA GLU A 14 -15.99 -16.30 -9.32
C GLU A 14 -15.94 -15.66 -10.72
N GLY A 15 -15.45 -16.38 -11.74
CA GLY A 15 -15.20 -15.81 -13.06
C GLY A 15 -14.03 -14.80 -13.06
N ALA A 16 -13.97 -13.98 -14.11
CA ALA A 16 -12.95 -12.96 -14.23
C ALA A 16 -13.15 -11.83 -13.21
N LEU A 17 -12.11 -11.54 -12.45
CA LEU A 17 -12.08 -10.47 -11.46
C LEU A 17 -11.36 -9.24 -12.01
N SER A 18 -11.62 -8.07 -11.43
CA SER A 18 -10.99 -6.81 -11.83
C SER A 18 -10.52 -5.98 -10.65
N VAL A 19 -9.40 -5.29 -10.84
CA VAL A 19 -8.81 -4.32 -9.91
C VAL A 19 -9.09 -2.91 -10.42
N ALA A 20 -9.55 -2.03 -9.54
CA ALA A 20 -9.72 -0.61 -9.84
C ALA A 20 -8.41 0.15 -9.60
N ALA A 21 -8.08 1.05 -10.52
CA ALA A 21 -6.88 1.85 -10.48
C ALA A 21 -7.17 3.31 -10.86
N ASP A 22 -6.45 4.25 -10.23
CA ASP A 22 -6.33 5.62 -10.73
C ASP A 22 -4.91 5.86 -11.21
N ILE A 23 -4.76 6.46 -12.40
CA ILE A 23 -3.48 6.76 -13.03
C ILE A 23 -3.31 8.28 -13.10
N TYR A 24 -2.25 8.77 -12.48
CA TYR A 24 -1.83 10.17 -12.46
C TYR A 24 -0.62 10.32 -13.37
N LEU A 25 -0.84 10.98 -14.51
CA LEU A 25 0.23 11.24 -15.48
C LEU A 25 0.89 12.60 -15.19
N PRO A 26 2.21 12.68 -15.26
CA PRO A 26 2.92 13.94 -15.12
C PRO A 26 2.76 14.82 -16.38
N LEU A 27 2.76 16.14 -16.20
CA LEU A 27 2.81 17.07 -17.32
C LEU A 27 4.11 16.99 -18.13
N ARG A 28 5.21 16.65 -17.44
CA ARG A 28 6.53 16.39 -18.04
C ARG A 28 7.05 15.08 -17.47
N MET A 29 7.24 14.09 -18.33
CA MET A 29 7.78 12.80 -17.96
C MET A 29 9.27 12.90 -17.65
N ARG A 30 9.74 12.17 -16.65
CA ARG A 30 11.16 11.94 -16.38
C ARG A 30 11.74 10.96 -17.40
N SER A 31 13.06 10.96 -17.50
CA SER A 31 13.81 9.96 -18.24
C SER A 31 14.81 9.28 -17.29
N PRO A 32 14.76 7.95 -17.15
CA PRO A 32 13.77 7.03 -17.75
C PRO A 32 12.37 7.20 -17.13
N PRO A 33 11.30 6.89 -17.89
CA PRO A 33 9.94 6.90 -17.39
C PRO A 33 9.79 5.94 -16.20
N THR A 34 9.17 6.42 -15.12
CA THR A 34 9.05 5.63 -13.89
C THR A 34 7.62 5.67 -13.37
N ALA A 35 7.04 4.48 -13.14
CA ALA A 35 5.70 4.30 -12.58
C ALA A 35 5.76 3.76 -11.15
N LEU A 36 5.05 4.44 -10.23
CA LEU A 36 4.87 4.04 -8.84
C LEU A 36 3.53 3.33 -8.70
N PHE A 37 3.53 2.08 -8.24
CA PHE A 37 2.32 1.30 -7.98
C PHE A 37 2.03 1.29 -6.49
N CYS A 38 0.92 1.93 -6.08
CA CYS A 38 0.60 2.25 -4.70
C CYS A 38 -0.56 1.40 -4.17
N LEU A 39 -0.32 0.63 -3.09
CA LEU A 39 -1.31 -0.17 -2.39
C LEU A 39 -1.63 0.41 -1.01
N PRO A 40 -2.92 0.69 -0.69
CA PRO A 40 -3.34 1.27 0.58
C PRO A 40 -3.26 0.25 1.73
N GLY A 41 -3.30 0.77 2.95
CA GLY A 41 -3.43 -0.02 4.16
C GLY A 41 -4.80 -0.68 4.31
N GLY A 42 -4.92 -1.56 5.31
CA GLY A 42 -6.21 -2.18 5.65
C GLY A 42 -7.27 -1.13 5.97
N ALA A 43 -8.50 -1.39 5.56
CA ALA A 43 -9.66 -0.52 5.68
C ALA A 43 -9.51 0.86 4.99
N LEU A 44 -8.67 0.94 3.95
CA LEU A 44 -8.49 2.11 3.11
C LEU A 44 -8.60 1.73 1.63
N THR A 45 -9.11 2.68 0.83
CA THR A 45 -9.09 2.59 -0.63
C THR A 45 -7.85 3.28 -1.22
N ARG A 46 -7.65 3.11 -2.53
CA ARG A 46 -6.64 3.84 -3.32
C ARG A 46 -6.67 5.36 -3.11
N GLY A 47 -7.83 5.91 -2.69
CA GLY A 47 -8.01 7.33 -2.36
C GLY A 47 -7.12 7.83 -1.22
N TYR A 48 -6.55 6.93 -0.39
CA TYR A 48 -5.56 7.30 0.61
C TYR A 48 -4.34 8.02 0.00
N TYR A 49 -3.95 7.65 -1.20
CA TYR A 49 -2.82 8.29 -1.90
C TYR A 49 -3.18 9.61 -2.59
N ASP A 50 -4.47 9.95 -2.66
CA ASP A 50 -4.97 11.22 -3.24
C ASP A 50 -5.99 11.89 -2.32
N LEU A 51 -5.65 12.12 -1.06
CA LEU A 51 -6.52 12.81 -0.11
C LEU A 51 -6.80 14.23 -0.59
N GLN A 52 -8.09 14.57 -0.69
CA GLN A 52 -8.57 15.87 -1.17
C GLN A 52 -9.40 16.54 -0.05
N PRO A 53 -8.77 17.28 0.86
CA PRO A 53 -9.50 18.04 1.86
C PRO A 53 -10.25 19.20 1.19
N ASP A 54 -11.37 19.59 1.80
CA ASP A 54 -12.10 20.77 1.36
C ASP A 54 -11.17 22.01 1.26
N PRO A 55 -11.40 22.91 0.28
CA PRO A 55 -10.62 24.12 0.13
C PRO A 55 -10.57 24.91 1.44
N ALA A 56 -9.37 25.31 1.86
CA ALA A 56 -9.25 26.21 2.99
C ALA A 56 -9.82 27.59 2.62
N PRO A 57 -10.43 28.31 3.58
CA PRO A 57 -10.90 29.70 3.33
C PRO A 57 -9.78 30.67 2.99
N GLU A 58 -8.54 30.30 3.14
CA GLU A 58 -7.35 31.12 2.87
C GLU A 58 -6.47 30.51 1.75
N PRO A 59 -5.84 31.34 0.89
CA PRO A 59 -5.12 30.89 -0.31
C PRO A 59 -3.83 30.10 -0.06
N ALA A 60 -3.47 29.82 1.18
CA ALA A 60 -2.10 29.43 1.53
C ALA A 60 -1.79 27.93 1.51
N ARG A 61 -2.74 27.02 1.38
CA ARG A 61 -2.46 25.57 1.42
C ARG A 61 -3.27 24.80 0.39
N SER A 62 -2.60 24.43 -0.69
CA SER A 62 -3.18 23.59 -1.75
C SER A 62 -3.71 22.25 -1.21
N ALA A 63 -4.84 21.78 -1.74
CA ALA A 63 -5.31 20.41 -1.52
C ALA A 63 -4.25 19.37 -1.94
N ALA A 64 -3.41 19.68 -2.92
CA ALA A 64 -2.28 18.85 -3.35
C ALA A 64 -1.28 18.53 -2.23
N ASP A 65 -1.25 19.30 -1.14
CA ASP A 65 -0.39 19.03 0.03
C ASP A 65 -0.67 17.68 0.72
N PHE A 66 -1.86 17.11 0.57
CA PHE A 66 -2.25 15.83 1.17
C PHE A 66 -2.19 14.67 0.17
N SER A 67 -2.03 14.96 -1.12
CA SER A 67 -1.97 13.97 -2.17
C SER A 67 -0.53 13.57 -2.48
N PHE A 68 -0.14 12.36 -2.07
CA PHE A 68 1.11 11.74 -2.50
C PHE A 68 1.12 11.59 -4.02
N ALA A 69 0.02 11.10 -4.61
CA ALA A 69 -0.06 10.83 -6.05
C ALA A 69 0.18 12.09 -6.89
N ARG A 70 -0.53 13.18 -6.60
CA ARG A 70 -0.37 14.45 -7.34
C ARG A 70 1.00 15.08 -7.08
N SER A 71 1.51 14.96 -5.86
CA SER A 71 2.83 15.50 -5.49
C SER A 71 3.95 14.84 -6.28
N LEU A 72 3.92 13.51 -6.46
CA LEU A 72 4.92 12.77 -7.23
C LEU A 72 4.68 12.92 -8.75
N ALA A 73 3.43 12.98 -9.21
CA ALA A 73 3.12 13.29 -10.61
C ALA A 73 3.64 14.67 -11.03
N ALA A 74 3.50 15.69 -10.17
CA ALA A 74 4.06 17.02 -10.42
C ALA A 74 5.60 17.01 -10.55
N ARG A 75 6.27 15.97 -10.01
CA ARG A 75 7.72 15.77 -10.12
C ARG A 75 8.15 14.87 -11.27
N GLY A 76 7.22 14.49 -12.15
CA GLY A 76 7.52 13.77 -13.38
C GLY A 76 7.34 12.25 -13.31
N PHE A 77 6.85 11.71 -12.20
CA PHE A 77 6.56 10.28 -12.05
C PHE A 77 5.13 9.94 -12.49
N ILE A 78 4.94 8.76 -13.08
CA ILE A 78 3.60 8.18 -13.24
C ILE A 78 3.23 7.60 -11.87
N VAL A 79 2.03 7.89 -11.36
CA VAL A 79 1.57 7.27 -10.12
C VAL A 79 0.29 6.49 -10.39
N VAL A 80 0.29 5.22 -10.01
CA VAL A 80 -0.84 4.31 -10.15
C VAL A 80 -1.27 3.88 -8.76
N THR A 81 -2.49 4.22 -8.37
CA THR A 81 -3.05 3.79 -7.08
C THR A 81 -4.07 2.68 -7.33
N LEU A 82 -4.00 1.60 -6.56
CA LEU A 82 -4.78 0.40 -6.75
C LEU A 82 -5.67 0.12 -5.54
N ASP A 83 -6.92 -0.29 -5.77
CA ASP A 83 -7.73 -0.96 -4.76
C ASP A 83 -7.43 -2.46 -4.80
N PRO A 84 -7.00 -3.10 -3.70
CA PRO A 84 -6.96 -4.56 -3.66
C PRO A 84 -8.33 -5.18 -3.97
N LEU A 85 -8.36 -6.43 -4.46
CA LEU A 85 -9.64 -7.15 -4.59
C LEU A 85 -10.42 -7.10 -3.27
N GLY A 86 -11.73 -6.94 -3.36
CA GLY A 86 -12.63 -6.80 -2.21
C GLY A 86 -12.74 -5.38 -1.65
N VAL A 87 -11.93 -4.41 -2.14
CA VAL A 87 -11.89 -3.03 -1.65
C VAL A 87 -12.35 -2.05 -2.73
N GLY A 88 -13.05 -1.01 -2.34
CA GLY A 88 -13.37 0.14 -3.17
C GLY A 88 -14.05 -0.22 -4.49
N GLY A 89 -13.44 0.16 -5.62
CA GLY A 89 -13.95 -0.10 -6.97
C GLY A 89 -13.56 -1.47 -7.55
N SER A 90 -12.76 -2.29 -6.85
CA SER A 90 -12.36 -3.62 -7.30
C SER A 90 -13.47 -4.66 -7.15
N SER A 91 -13.37 -5.78 -7.89
CA SER A 91 -14.30 -6.90 -7.75
C SER A 91 -14.33 -7.42 -6.33
N ARG A 92 -15.54 -7.73 -5.84
CA ARG A 92 -15.80 -8.25 -4.49
C ARG A 92 -16.29 -9.69 -4.60
N PRO A 93 -15.44 -10.70 -4.37
CA PRO A 93 -15.83 -12.10 -4.40
C PRO A 93 -16.92 -12.42 -3.39
N ARG A 94 -17.73 -13.46 -3.67
CA ARG A 94 -18.81 -13.93 -2.78
C ARG A 94 -18.27 -14.37 -1.43
N ASP A 95 -17.16 -15.12 -1.46
CA ASP A 95 -16.44 -15.52 -0.26
C ASP A 95 -15.15 -14.71 -0.11
N GLY A 96 -15.26 -13.54 0.49
CA GLY A 96 -14.11 -12.67 0.73
C GLY A 96 -13.09 -13.21 1.75
N PHE A 97 -13.41 -14.28 2.50
CA PHE A 97 -12.42 -14.93 3.36
C PHE A 97 -11.30 -15.59 2.55
N GLU A 98 -11.59 -16.00 1.30
CA GLU A 98 -10.61 -16.57 0.38
C GLU A 98 -9.66 -15.53 -0.23
N LEU A 99 -9.87 -14.24 0.02
CA LEU A 99 -8.92 -13.17 -0.34
C LEU A 99 -7.70 -13.21 0.59
N THR A 100 -6.94 -14.29 0.48
CA THR A 100 -5.67 -14.45 1.18
C THR A 100 -4.62 -13.47 0.64
N PRO A 101 -3.55 -13.16 1.37
CA PRO A 101 -2.44 -12.35 0.85
C PRO A 101 -1.86 -12.91 -0.46
N ASP A 102 -1.85 -14.23 -0.63
CA ASP A 102 -1.37 -14.86 -1.87
C ASP A 102 -2.28 -14.59 -3.07
N VAL A 103 -3.59 -14.62 -2.88
CA VAL A 103 -4.57 -14.27 -3.93
C VAL A 103 -4.46 -12.79 -4.28
N LEU A 104 -4.41 -11.92 -3.26
CA LEU A 104 -4.27 -10.47 -3.45
C LEU A 104 -2.97 -10.12 -4.17
N THR A 105 -1.87 -10.79 -3.83
CA THR A 105 -0.56 -10.59 -4.47
C THR A 105 -0.61 -10.97 -5.96
N LYS A 106 -1.26 -12.09 -6.31
CA LYS A 106 -1.46 -12.48 -7.72
C LYS A 106 -2.32 -11.46 -8.49
N ALA A 107 -3.41 -10.99 -7.88
CA ALA A 107 -4.26 -9.96 -8.49
C ALA A 107 -3.48 -8.66 -8.76
N ASN A 108 -2.70 -8.21 -7.76
CA ASN A 108 -1.88 -7.01 -7.88
C ASN A 108 -0.81 -7.16 -8.96
N ALA A 109 -0.16 -8.35 -9.07
CA ALA A 109 0.81 -8.64 -10.12
C ALA A 109 0.19 -8.55 -11.51
N ALA A 110 -0.97 -9.19 -11.71
CA ALA A 110 -1.69 -9.13 -12.99
C ALA A 110 -2.10 -7.69 -13.35
N ALA A 111 -2.55 -6.89 -12.37
CA ALA A 111 -2.89 -5.49 -12.59
C ALA A 111 -1.66 -4.64 -12.98
N VAL A 112 -0.54 -4.84 -12.29
CA VAL A 112 0.73 -4.17 -12.60
C VAL A 112 1.20 -4.52 -14.01
N ASP A 113 1.19 -5.79 -14.38
CA ASP A 113 1.61 -6.26 -15.71
C ASP A 113 0.73 -5.68 -16.83
N SER A 114 -0.58 -5.68 -16.65
CA SER A 114 -1.53 -5.10 -17.60
C SER A 114 -1.30 -3.60 -17.81
N ILE A 115 -1.20 -2.85 -16.71
CA ILE A 115 -0.97 -1.39 -16.77
C ILE A 115 0.40 -1.08 -17.38
N CYS A 116 1.44 -1.83 -17.03
CA CYS A 116 2.77 -1.67 -17.62
C CYS A 116 2.76 -1.95 -19.14
N SER A 117 2.02 -2.97 -19.58
CA SER A 117 1.83 -3.25 -21.00
C SER A 117 1.16 -2.08 -21.73
N ASP A 118 0.08 -1.55 -21.16
CA ASP A 118 -0.62 -0.39 -21.71
C ASP A 118 0.26 0.87 -21.77
N LEU A 119 1.05 1.13 -20.72
CA LEU A 119 1.98 2.26 -20.68
C LEU A 119 3.08 2.12 -21.74
N ARG A 120 3.65 0.93 -21.89
CA ARG A 120 4.67 0.65 -22.92
C ARG A 120 4.13 0.81 -24.32
N ALA A 121 2.88 0.42 -24.55
CA ALA A 121 2.21 0.58 -25.84
C ALA A 121 1.72 2.02 -26.13
N GLY A 122 1.83 2.95 -25.19
CA GLY A 122 1.30 4.31 -25.31
C GLY A 122 -0.22 4.41 -25.14
N GLY A 123 -0.87 3.33 -24.68
CA GLY A 123 -2.34 3.23 -24.62
C GLY A 123 -3.01 4.00 -23.47
N VAL A 124 -2.31 4.25 -22.38
CA VAL A 124 -2.90 4.84 -21.16
C VAL A 124 -3.29 6.31 -21.35
N ALA A 125 -2.57 7.06 -22.18
CA ALA A 125 -2.81 8.49 -22.41
C ALA A 125 -3.68 8.80 -23.63
N GLY A 126 -4.41 7.81 -24.15
CA GLY A 126 -5.24 8.03 -25.36
C GLY A 126 -4.41 8.29 -26.62
N GLY A 127 -3.21 7.68 -26.74
CA GLY A 127 -2.30 7.82 -27.86
C GLY A 127 -1.01 8.58 -27.55
N GLY A 128 -0.54 8.50 -26.30
CA GLY A 128 0.79 8.98 -25.90
C GLY A 128 1.92 8.17 -26.57
N PRO A 129 3.18 8.65 -26.51
CA PRO A 129 4.32 7.88 -27.03
C PRO A 129 4.54 6.60 -26.21
N PRO A 130 4.99 5.50 -26.83
CA PRO A 130 5.41 4.29 -26.11
C PRO A 130 6.50 4.59 -25.08
N LEU A 131 6.42 3.91 -23.92
CA LEU A 131 7.39 4.04 -22.83
C LEU A 131 8.26 2.78 -22.73
N GLU A 132 9.20 2.61 -23.68
CA GLU A 132 9.99 1.38 -23.84
C GLU A 132 10.84 1.05 -22.60
N GLU A 133 11.45 2.07 -21.97
CA GLU A 133 12.32 1.93 -20.79
C GLU A 133 11.59 2.16 -19.46
N LEU A 134 10.30 1.80 -19.41
CA LEU A 134 9.49 2.00 -18.20
C LEU A 134 10.05 1.22 -17.01
N ARG A 135 10.48 1.94 -15.98
CA ARG A 135 10.83 1.39 -14.66
C ARG A 135 9.62 1.40 -13.73
N THR A 136 9.59 0.51 -12.76
CA THR A 136 8.50 0.43 -11.78
C THR A 136 9.03 0.44 -10.36
N ILE A 137 8.29 1.09 -9.47
CA ILE A 137 8.53 1.13 -8.01
C ILE A 137 7.26 0.65 -7.31
N GLY A 138 7.41 -0.28 -6.40
CA GLY A 138 6.32 -0.70 -5.52
C GLY A 138 6.20 0.25 -4.33
N VAL A 139 4.99 0.73 -4.06
CA VAL A 139 4.70 1.61 -2.92
C VAL A 139 3.57 0.99 -2.10
N GLY A 140 3.75 0.83 -0.81
CA GLY A 140 2.71 0.28 0.04
C GLY A 140 2.62 0.99 1.38
N HIS A 141 1.42 1.01 1.95
CA HIS A 141 1.19 1.47 3.32
C HIS A 141 0.61 0.33 4.16
N SER A 142 1.19 0.04 5.32
CA SER A 142 0.66 -0.94 6.28
C SER A 142 0.43 -2.32 5.63
N MET A 143 -0.80 -2.87 5.65
CA MET A 143 -1.16 -4.09 4.92
C MET A 143 -0.79 -4.02 3.43
N GLY A 144 -0.94 -2.87 2.79
CA GLY A 144 -0.51 -2.66 1.40
C GLY A 144 1.01 -2.76 1.22
N ALA A 145 1.80 -2.36 2.22
CA ALA A 145 3.26 -2.52 2.20
C ALA A 145 3.65 -4.01 2.31
N MET A 146 2.96 -4.78 3.16
CA MET A 146 3.11 -6.24 3.21
C MET A 146 2.82 -6.87 1.84
N LEU A 147 1.68 -6.53 1.23
CA LEU A 147 1.32 -7.07 -0.10
C LEU A 147 2.33 -6.66 -1.18
N THR A 148 2.88 -5.44 -1.12
CA THR A 148 3.92 -4.97 -2.04
C THR A 148 5.22 -5.75 -1.86
N ALA A 149 5.65 -6.00 -0.62
CA ALA A 149 6.82 -6.83 -0.32
C ALA A 149 6.64 -8.28 -0.80
N MET A 150 5.47 -8.87 -0.56
CA MET A 150 5.12 -10.22 -1.03
C MET A 150 5.08 -10.30 -2.57
N HIS A 151 4.55 -9.27 -3.24
CA HIS A 151 4.54 -9.16 -4.70
C HIS A 151 5.97 -9.16 -5.23
N GLN A 152 6.84 -8.30 -4.72
CA GLN A 152 8.23 -8.21 -5.18
C GLN A 152 9.00 -9.50 -4.95
N ALA A 153 8.85 -10.12 -3.77
CA ALA A 153 9.54 -11.38 -3.45
C ALA A 153 9.13 -12.55 -4.36
N ARG A 154 7.97 -12.46 -5.02
CA ARG A 154 7.46 -13.49 -5.93
C ARG A 154 7.77 -13.19 -7.39
N GLU A 155 7.58 -11.95 -7.83
CA GLU A 155 7.55 -11.59 -9.25
C GLU A 155 8.77 -10.76 -9.71
N CYS A 156 9.55 -10.20 -8.78
CA CYS A 156 10.76 -9.40 -9.04
C CYS A 156 10.54 -8.29 -10.10
N ARG A 157 9.43 -7.53 -9.99
CA ARG A 157 9.00 -6.56 -10.99
C ARG A 157 9.53 -5.15 -10.79
N HIS A 158 9.80 -4.78 -9.52
CA HIS A 158 10.14 -3.41 -9.17
C HIS A 158 11.65 -3.20 -9.03
N ALA A 159 12.13 -2.03 -9.43
CA ALA A 159 13.51 -1.61 -9.24
C ALA A 159 13.80 -1.17 -7.78
N GLY A 160 12.76 -0.90 -6.99
CA GLY A 160 12.85 -0.55 -5.59
C GLY A 160 11.47 -0.54 -4.92
N LEU A 161 11.44 -0.53 -3.59
CA LEU A 161 10.21 -0.47 -2.80
C LEU A 161 10.18 0.74 -1.87
N MET A 162 9.00 1.33 -1.70
CA MET A 162 8.67 2.27 -0.64
C MET A 162 7.64 1.64 0.29
N LEU A 163 8.01 1.35 1.53
CA LEU A 163 7.17 0.69 2.52
C LEU A 163 6.88 1.65 3.67
N PHE A 164 5.64 2.08 3.81
CA PHE A 164 5.20 3.08 4.78
C PHE A 164 4.43 2.42 5.92
N GLY A 165 4.77 2.72 7.18
CA GLY A 165 4.07 2.21 8.35
C GLY A 165 4.01 0.68 8.41
N TYR A 166 5.10 0.01 8.09
CA TYR A 166 5.14 -1.44 7.99
C TYR A 166 6.37 -2.02 8.72
N SER A 167 6.14 -3.15 9.37
CA SER A 167 7.19 -4.04 9.87
C SER A 167 6.68 -5.48 9.90
N THR A 168 7.60 -6.45 10.01
CA THR A 168 7.27 -7.86 10.19
C THR A 168 6.86 -8.21 11.63
N ARG A 169 6.85 -7.24 12.55
CA ARG A 169 6.49 -7.43 13.97
C ARG A 169 5.00 -7.64 14.20
N GLY A 170 4.16 -7.31 13.22
CA GLY A 170 2.71 -7.40 13.34
C GLY A 170 2.14 -6.50 14.45
N LEU A 171 0.99 -6.90 14.99
CA LEU A 171 0.26 -6.18 16.05
C LEU A 171 -0.12 -7.16 17.18
N ALA A 172 0.87 -7.78 17.82
CA ALA A 172 0.67 -8.81 18.85
C ALA A 172 -0.38 -8.44 19.94
N PRO A 173 -0.46 -7.19 20.43
CA PRO A 173 -1.49 -6.81 21.43
C PRO A 173 -2.94 -6.88 20.92
N ALA A 174 -3.15 -6.96 19.61
CA ALA A 174 -4.48 -7.03 18.99
C ALA A 174 -4.91 -8.46 18.66
N LEU A 175 -4.07 -9.46 18.94
CA LEU A 175 -4.33 -10.87 18.64
C LEU A 175 -5.01 -11.59 19.80
N SER A 176 -5.90 -12.54 19.47
CA SER A 176 -6.36 -13.53 20.44
C SER A 176 -5.24 -14.53 20.78
N PRO A 177 -5.35 -15.29 21.89
CA PRO A 177 -4.36 -16.31 22.23
C PRO A 177 -4.18 -17.36 21.11
N GLU A 178 -5.26 -17.73 20.40
CA GLU A 178 -5.20 -18.69 19.29
C GLU A 178 -4.43 -18.11 18.11
N GLU A 179 -4.64 -16.84 17.75
CA GLU A 179 -3.92 -16.14 16.67
C GLU A 179 -2.45 -15.93 17.03
N ALA A 180 -2.18 -15.55 18.28
CA ALA A 180 -0.81 -15.33 18.79
C ALA A 180 0.03 -16.61 18.80
N ALA A 181 -0.59 -17.79 18.88
CA ALA A 181 0.11 -19.08 18.80
C ALA A 181 0.81 -19.31 17.45
N PHE A 182 0.48 -18.55 16.41
CA PHE A 182 1.12 -18.57 15.10
C PHE A 182 2.21 -17.50 14.93
N SER A 183 2.53 -16.74 15.98
CA SER A 183 3.64 -15.77 15.92
C SER A 183 4.95 -16.48 15.57
N ASP A 184 5.70 -15.90 14.63
CA ASP A 184 6.95 -16.44 14.10
C ASP A 184 6.84 -17.84 13.44
N ASP A 185 5.60 -18.25 13.11
CA ASP A 185 5.31 -19.43 12.27
C ASP A 185 4.60 -18.98 10.97
N PRO A 186 5.35 -18.46 9.98
CA PRO A 186 4.76 -17.97 8.73
C PRO A 186 4.09 -19.07 7.91
N ALA A 187 4.56 -20.31 7.98
CA ALA A 187 3.97 -21.45 7.27
C ALA A 187 2.64 -21.84 7.89
N GLY A 188 2.58 -21.98 9.21
CA GLY A 188 1.36 -22.26 9.95
C GLY A 188 0.34 -21.10 9.81
N THR A 189 0.80 -19.85 9.89
CA THR A 189 -0.07 -18.68 9.64
C THR A 189 -0.73 -18.78 8.26
N ARG A 190 0.05 -19.01 7.20
CA ARG A 190 -0.44 -19.09 5.81
C ARG A 190 -1.47 -20.21 5.62
N GLN A 191 -1.24 -21.36 6.23
CA GLN A 191 -2.16 -22.52 6.16
C GLN A 191 -3.46 -22.29 6.93
N ASN A 192 -3.43 -21.50 8.01
CA ASN A 192 -4.54 -21.36 8.94
C ASN A 192 -5.26 -20.01 8.86
N VAL A 193 -4.76 -19.02 8.13
CA VAL A 193 -5.28 -17.63 8.18
C VAL A 193 -6.76 -17.53 7.82
N VAL A 194 -7.26 -18.31 6.85
CA VAL A 194 -8.69 -18.33 6.49
C VAL A 194 -9.53 -18.85 7.66
N ARG A 195 -9.12 -19.94 8.28
CA ARG A 195 -9.79 -20.50 9.47
C ARG A 195 -9.81 -19.50 10.63
N LEU A 196 -8.68 -18.89 10.91
CA LEU A 196 -8.54 -17.88 11.96
C LEU A 196 -9.40 -16.63 11.67
N ALA A 197 -9.42 -16.17 10.41
CA ALA A 197 -10.25 -15.05 9.99
C ALA A 197 -11.74 -15.33 10.15
N ARG A 198 -12.20 -16.54 9.81
CA ARG A 198 -13.59 -16.98 10.03
C ARG A 198 -13.93 -17.11 11.53
N ALA A 199 -12.98 -17.47 12.37
CA ALA A 199 -13.16 -17.49 13.82
C ALA A 199 -13.23 -16.08 14.42
N ARG A 200 -12.44 -15.13 13.86
CA ARG A 200 -12.36 -13.73 14.31
C ARG A 200 -13.58 -12.90 13.91
N SER A 201 -14.13 -13.13 12.73
CA SER A 201 -15.24 -12.34 12.18
C SER A 201 -16.29 -13.21 11.53
N ARG A 202 -17.56 -12.78 11.65
CA ARG A 202 -18.68 -13.42 10.94
C ARG A 202 -18.74 -13.02 9.47
N GLU A 203 -18.14 -11.86 9.13
CA GLU A 203 -18.14 -11.28 7.79
C GLU A 203 -16.72 -11.11 7.27
N PRO A 204 -16.49 -11.34 5.97
CA PRO A 204 -15.16 -11.21 5.36
C PRO A 204 -14.69 -9.75 5.23
N TYR A 205 -15.62 -8.80 5.35
CA TYR A 205 -15.40 -7.35 5.19
C TYR A 205 -15.99 -6.58 6.38
N PRO A 206 -15.46 -6.76 7.61
CA PRO A 206 -15.98 -6.04 8.75
C PRO A 206 -15.63 -4.54 8.68
N GLU A 207 -16.56 -3.71 9.13
CA GLU A 207 -16.28 -2.30 9.36
C GLU A 207 -15.39 -2.11 10.59
N ILE A 208 -14.40 -1.24 10.49
CA ILE A 208 -13.67 -0.75 11.66
C ILE A 208 -14.48 0.39 12.26
N ASN A 209 -14.96 0.22 13.48
CA ASN A 209 -15.76 1.25 14.14
C ASN A 209 -14.98 2.57 14.30
N SER A 210 -15.71 3.70 14.36
CA SER A 210 -15.14 5.04 14.31
C SER A 210 -14.20 5.37 15.49
N SER A 211 -14.37 4.76 16.66
CA SER A 211 -13.52 4.99 17.82
C SER A 211 -12.18 4.25 17.71
N GLN A 212 -12.21 2.99 17.31
CA GLN A 212 -11.00 2.20 17.02
C GLN A 212 -10.23 2.77 15.83
N GLY A 213 -10.95 3.17 14.77
CA GLY A 213 -10.34 3.76 13.59
C GLY A 213 -9.65 5.10 13.86
N ARG A 214 -10.20 5.97 14.71
CA ARG A 214 -9.52 7.23 15.06
C ARG A 214 -8.20 7.01 15.79
N GLY A 215 -8.14 6.09 16.73
CA GLY A 215 -6.90 5.76 17.43
C GLY A 215 -5.85 5.16 16.50
N LEU A 216 -6.27 4.28 15.60
CA LEU A 216 -5.39 3.59 14.64
C LEU A 216 -4.89 4.50 13.52
N PHE A 217 -5.79 5.24 12.87
CA PHE A 217 -5.46 5.98 11.65
C PHE A 217 -4.98 7.40 11.90
N ALA A 218 -5.66 8.16 12.76
CA ALA A 218 -5.38 9.58 12.92
C ALA A 218 -4.32 9.86 13.98
N GLY A 219 -4.42 9.26 15.17
CA GLY A 219 -3.47 9.56 16.26
C GLY A 219 -3.52 11.01 16.75
N LYS A 220 -2.66 11.34 17.70
CA LYS A 220 -2.52 12.70 18.25
C LYS A 220 -1.67 13.56 17.31
N GLY A 221 -2.14 14.76 16.97
CA GLY A 221 -1.41 15.70 16.11
C GLY A 221 -1.73 15.60 14.62
N ALA A 222 -2.64 14.71 14.21
CA ALA A 222 -3.12 14.67 12.82
C ALA A 222 -3.84 15.99 12.44
N ASP A 223 -3.61 16.46 11.22
CA ASP A 223 -4.28 17.63 10.67
C ASP A 223 -5.77 17.29 10.44
N ARG A 224 -6.65 18.12 11.05
CA ARG A 224 -8.09 17.91 10.99
C ARG A 224 -8.62 17.80 9.56
N ARG A 225 -8.12 18.60 8.64
CA ARG A 225 -8.52 18.57 7.22
C ARG A 225 -8.13 17.24 6.56
N GLY A 226 -6.95 16.70 6.89
CA GLY A 226 -6.52 15.39 6.44
C GLY A 226 -7.42 14.28 6.99
N VAL A 227 -7.80 14.37 8.28
CA VAL A 227 -8.70 13.40 8.93
C VAL A 227 -10.10 13.43 8.29
N GLU A 228 -10.62 14.62 7.95
CA GLU A 228 -11.89 14.79 7.25
C GLU A 228 -11.80 14.18 5.83
N ALA A 229 -10.74 14.48 5.07
CA ALA A 229 -10.52 13.91 3.75
C ALA A 229 -10.36 12.39 3.77
N LEU A 230 -9.78 11.81 4.84
CA LEU A 230 -9.62 10.37 4.98
C LEU A 230 -10.96 9.62 5.01
N GLN A 231 -12.06 10.26 5.41
CA GLN A 231 -13.37 9.60 5.47
C GLN A 231 -13.81 9.08 4.09
N SER A 232 -13.50 9.80 3.01
CA SER A 232 -13.82 9.37 1.64
C SER A 232 -12.91 8.24 1.13
N ALA A 233 -11.77 8.01 1.78
CA ALA A 233 -10.84 6.94 1.45
C ALA A 233 -10.97 5.71 2.39
N ARG A 234 -11.95 5.70 3.29
CA ARG A 234 -12.19 4.54 4.17
C ARG A 234 -12.95 3.44 3.41
N ALA A 235 -12.66 2.21 3.81
CA ALA A 235 -13.33 1.01 3.36
C ALA A 235 -13.51 0.02 4.52
N GLU A 236 -14.15 -1.10 4.26
CA GLU A 236 -14.16 -2.26 5.15
C GLU A 236 -12.77 -2.93 5.13
N LEU A 237 -12.46 -3.66 6.19
CA LEU A 237 -11.22 -4.41 6.30
C LEU A 237 -11.34 -5.74 5.55
N LEU A 238 -10.35 -6.10 4.75
CA LEU A 238 -10.14 -7.48 4.30
C LEU A 238 -9.65 -8.29 5.49
N ILE A 239 -10.56 -9.01 6.17
CA ILE A 239 -10.24 -9.62 7.46
C ILE A 239 -9.10 -10.62 7.38
N THR A 240 -9.03 -11.43 6.32
CA THR A 240 -8.00 -12.46 6.15
C THR A 240 -6.62 -11.84 5.94
N ALA A 241 -6.49 -10.87 5.02
CA ALA A 241 -5.22 -10.19 4.78
C ALA A 241 -4.83 -9.26 5.95
N GLY A 242 -5.82 -8.60 6.56
CA GLY A 242 -5.63 -7.79 7.76
C GLY A 242 -5.08 -8.62 8.92
N LEU A 243 -5.71 -9.76 9.23
CA LEU A 243 -5.25 -10.65 10.28
C LEU A 243 -3.83 -11.17 9.98
N PHE A 244 -3.57 -11.62 8.75
CA PHE A 244 -2.23 -12.07 8.36
C PHE A 244 -1.18 -10.99 8.61
N SER A 245 -1.47 -9.72 8.28
CA SER A 245 -0.55 -8.60 8.51
C SER A 245 -0.32 -8.29 9.99
N MET A 246 -1.23 -8.72 10.87
CA MET A 246 -1.14 -8.50 12.31
C MET A 246 -0.34 -9.60 13.04
N ILE A 247 -0.24 -10.81 12.48
CA ILE A 247 0.50 -11.91 13.10
C ILE A 247 2.01 -11.70 12.90
N PRO A 248 2.81 -11.61 13.99
CA PRO A 248 4.26 -11.44 13.91
C PRO A 248 4.92 -12.51 13.04
N GLY A 249 5.88 -12.09 12.22
CA GLY A 249 6.66 -12.99 11.36
C GLY A 249 5.94 -13.50 10.11
N SER A 250 4.63 -13.26 9.95
CA SER A 250 3.82 -13.82 8.86
C SER A 250 4.39 -13.61 7.45
N SER A 251 4.98 -12.45 7.19
CA SER A 251 5.60 -12.05 5.91
C SER A 251 7.13 -11.94 5.97
N ALA A 252 7.76 -12.39 7.06
CA ALA A 252 9.22 -12.35 7.19
C ALA A 252 9.97 -13.14 6.09
N PRO A 253 9.50 -14.33 5.64
CA PRO A 253 10.16 -15.07 4.56
C PRO A 253 10.26 -14.30 3.24
N GLU A 254 9.32 -13.42 2.96
CA GLU A 254 9.36 -12.56 1.79
C GLU A 254 10.37 -11.42 1.98
N CYS A 255 10.31 -10.75 3.13
CA CYS A 255 11.17 -9.59 3.43
C CYS A 255 12.67 -9.93 3.41
N VAL A 256 13.07 -11.09 3.94
CA VAL A 256 14.49 -11.49 3.96
C VAL A 256 15.09 -11.77 2.59
N ARG A 257 14.26 -11.95 1.54
CA ARG A 257 14.70 -12.24 0.16
C ARG A 257 14.70 -11.02 -0.75
N LEU A 258 14.25 -9.87 -0.27
CA LEU A 258 14.21 -8.64 -1.08
C LEU A 258 15.64 -8.12 -1.30
N ASP A 259 16.12 -8.24 -2.51
CA ASP A 259 17.48 -7.90 -2.97
C ASP A 259 17.55 -6.60 -3.78
N ILE A 260 16.61 -5.71 -3.56
CA ILE A 260 16.49 -4.40 -4.20
C ILE A 260 16.50 -3.27 -3.17
N PRO A 261 16.77 -2.01 -3.57
CA PRO A 261 16.71 -0.87 -2.66
C PRO A 261 15.34 -0.69 -2.02
N ILE A 262 15.32 -0.36 -0.72
CA ILE A 262 14.10 -0.20 0.08
C ILE A 262 14.12 1.15 0.80
N PHE A 263 13.04 1.93 0.63
CA PHE A 263 12.76 3.14 1.40
C PHE A 263 11.68 2.85 2.45
N LEU A 264 12.05 2.94 3.72
CA LEU A 264 11.14 2.79 4.85
C LEU A 264 10.75 4.17 5.37
N ALA A 265 9.46 4.44 5.56
CA ALA A 265 8.99 5.60 6.29
C ALA A 265 8.07 5.17 7.43
N VAL A 266 8.39 5.60 8.64
CA VAL A 266 7.69 5.20 9.86
C VAL A 266 7.55 6.41 10.78
N GLY A 267 6.37 6.63 11.34
CA GLY A 267 6.18 7.64 12.36
C GLY A 267 6.81 7.24 13.71
N ASP A 268 7.25 8.19 14.48
CA ASP A 268 7.74 7.94 15.85
C ASP A 268 6.62 7.51 16.82
N GLN A 269 5.34 7.70 16.42
CA GLN A 269 4.12 7.27 17.13
C GLN A 269 3.35 6.21 16.34
N ASP A 270 4.00 5.55 15.37
CA ASP A 270 3.40 4.53 14.51
C ASP A 270 3.23 3.19 15.24
N ILE A 271 2.16 2.48 14.94
CA ILE A 271 1.91 1.11 15.44
C ILE A 271 2.84 0.06 14.85
N ALA A 272 3.56 0.37 13.77
CA ALA A 272 4.51 -0.54 13.13
C ALA A 272 5.71 -0.92 14.04
N GLY A 273 5.82 -0.32 15.21
CA GLY A 273 6.81 -0.65 16.25
C GLY A 273 8.06 0.23 16.19
N PRO A 274 9.11 -0.09 16.95
CA PRO A 274 10.30 0.75 17.02
C PRO A 274 10.94 0.94 15.64
N PRO A 275 10.99 2.17 15.09
CA PRO A 275 11.43 2.39 13.70
C PRO A 275 12.82 1.83 13.39
N HIS A 276 13.76 2.00 14.35
CA HIS A 276 15.16 1.59 14.14
C HIS A 276 15.41 0.08 14.11
N GLU A 277 14.43 -0.73 14.49
CA GLU A 277 14.51 -2.20 14.41
C GLU A 277 14.03 -2.73 13.06
N ILE A 278 13.26 -1.96 12.30
CA ILE A 278 12.60 -2.40 11.05
C ILE A 278 13.61 -2.76 9.94
N PRO A 279 14.71 -2.01 9.72
CA PRO A 279 15.67 -2.33 8.67
C PRO A 279 16.26 -3.74 8.75
N ALA A 280 16.37 -4.33 9.95
CA ALA A 280 16.88 -5.67 10.15
C ALA A 280 16.02 -6.77 9.49
N SER A 281 14.77 -6.46 9.11
CA SER A 281 13.89 -7.38 8.36
C SER A 281 14.30 -7.57 6.90
N PHE A 282 15.22 -6.78 6.37
CA PHE A 282 15.60 -6.73 4.95
C PHE A 282 17.11 -6.98 4.74
N PRO A 283 17.66 -8.12 5.20
CA PRO A 283 19.11 -8.35 5.20
C PRO A 283 19.72 -8.50 3.80
N ALA A 284 18.92 -8.85 2.78
CA ALA A 284 19.41 -9.01 1.40
C ALA A 284 19.36 -7.68 0.61
N ALA A 285 18.67 -6.65 1.10
CA ALA A 285 18.55 -5.38 0.40
C ALA A 285 19.91 -4.66 0.31
N PRO A 286 20.35 -4.24 -0.89
CA PRO A 286 21.64 -3.56 -1.06
C PRO A 286 21.67 -2.16 -0.45
N ASP A 287 20.51 -1.54 -0.29
CA ASP A 287 20.31 -0.25 0.38
C ASP A 287 18.97 -0.23 1.13
N VAL A 288 19.00 0.19 2.40
CA VAL A 288 17.80 0.41 3.20
C VAL A 288 17.85 1.82 3.78
N THR A 289 17.08 2.70 3.18
CA THR A 289 16.89 4.06 3.69
C THR A 289 15.73 4.07 4.70
N LEU A 290 16.00 4.49 5.94
CA LEU A 290 14.98 4.68 6.97
C LEU A 290 14.70 6.16 7.21
N LEU A 291 13.45 6.58 7.03
CA LEU A 291 12.93 7.89 7.39
C LEU A 291 12.01 7.79 8.60
N VAL A 292 12.45 8.28 9.76
CA VAL A 292 11.61 8.41 10.95
C VAL A 292 10.91 9.77 10.92
N LEU A 293 9.59 9.78 10.94
CA LEU A 293 8.77 10.98 10.86
C LEU A 293 8.38 11.44 12.27
N PRO A 294 8.79 12.64 12.69
CA PRO A 294 8.49 13.14 14.04
C PRO A 294 7.01 13.48 14.21
N ALA A 295 6.49 13.27 15.43
CA ALA A 295 5.10 13.53 15.82
C ALA A 295 4.07 12.95 14.84
N THR A 296 4.33 11.75 14.33
CA THR A 296 3.58 11.13 13.22
C THR A 296 3.07 9.76 13.63
N GLY A 297 1.75 9.57 13.53
CA GLY A 297 1.09 8.28 13.70
C GLY A 297 1.02 7.48 12.39
N HIS A 298 0.16 6.44 12.36
CA HIS A 298 0.16 5.42 11.32
C HIS A 298 -0.21 5.94 9.92
N CYS A 299 -1.24 6.77 9.76
CA CYS A 299 -1.58 7.35 8.46
C CYS A 299 -0.75 8.62 8.21
N HIS A 300 0.47 8.46 7.73
CA HIS A 300 1.50 9.51 7.64
C HIS A 300 1.03 10.78 6.89
N PHE A 301 0.15 10.63 5.89
CA PHE A 301 -0.31 11.75 5.07
C PHE A 301 -1.24 12.71 5.82
N LEU A 302 -1.71 12.33 7.02
CA LEU A 302 -2.52 13.19 7.87
C LEU A 302 -1.70 14.19 8.69
N PHE A 303 -0.36 14.03 8.74
CA PHE A 303 0.52 14.82 9.60
C PHE A 303 1.31 15.87 8.83
N ALA A 304 1.80 16.90 9.52
CA ALA A 304 2.60 17.95 8.90
C ALA A 304 3.90 17.41 8.26
N SER A 305 4.44 16.31 8.79
CA SER A 305 5.60 15.57 8.29
C SER A 305 5.43 15.00 6.87
N ARG A 306 4.17 14.89 6.36
CA ARG A 306 3.91 14.42 4.98
C ARG A 306 4.72 15.15 3.91
N ARG A 307 4.92 16.47 4.07
CA ARG A 307 5.70 17.26 3.10
C ARG A 307 7.17 16.82 3.05
N HIS A 308 7.72 16.54 4.22
CA HIS A 308 9.07 16.00 4.33
C HIS A 308 9.13 14.59 3.73
N LEU A 309 8.15 13.73 4.03
CA LEU A 309 8.03 12.41 3.44
C LEU A 309 8.00 12.48 1.89
N PHE A 310 7.13 13.32 1.32
CA PHE A 310 6.99 13.42 -0.16
C PHE A 310 8.26 13.93 -0.82
N ALA A 311 8.96 14.88 -0.19
CA ALA A 311 10.25 15.37 -0.68
C ALA A 311 11.31 14.27 -0.63
N ARG A 312 11.49 13.59 0.52
CA ARG A 312 12.46 12.51 0.70
C ARG A 312 12.19 11.31 -0.19
N ALA A 313 10.91 10.96 -0.40
CA ALA A 313 10.51 9.93 -1.35
C ALA A 313 10.95 10.27 -2.78
N SER A 314 10.74 11.53 -3.21
CA SER A 314 11.19 11.99 -4.53
C SER A 314 12.72 11.97 -4.66
N ASP A 315 13.45 12.44 -3.64
CA ASP A 315 14.92 12.45 -3.65
C ASP A 315 15.48 11.02 -3.74
N TRP A 316 14.90 10.08 -2.97
CA TRP A 316 15.30 8.68 -3.01
C TRP A 316 15.05 8.03 -4.38
N LEU A 317 13.90 8.33 -5.00
CA LEU A 317 13.59 7.83 -6.34
C LEU A 317 14.68 8.25 -7.35
N GLU A 318 15.23 9.45 -7.23
CA GLU A 318 16.30 9.93 -8.11
C GLU A 318 17.58 9.07 -8.00
N THR A 319 17.84 8.47 -6.84
CA THR A 319 19.01 7.61 -6.65
C THR A 319 18.79 6.17 -7.15
N VAL A 320 17.55 5.69 -7.20
CA VAL A 320 17.22 4.31 -7.56
C VAL A 320 16.90 4.14 -9.05
N VAL A 321 16.40 5.21 -9.70
CA VAL A 321 15.97 5.14 -11.10
C VAL A 321 16.96 5.75 -12.09
N THR A 322 18.11 6.20 -11.63
CA THR A 322 19.27 6.54 -12.49
C THR A 322 20.04 5.26 -12.78
#